data_9a646a373c95b786be1aa129e4b0c50a
#
_entry.id   9a646a373c95b786be1aa129e4b0c50a
#
_cell.length_a   1.000
_cell.length_b   1.000
_cell.length_c   1.000
_cell.angle_alpha   90.00
_cell.angle_beta   90.00
_cell.angle_gamma   90.00
#
_symmetry.space_group_name_H-M   'P 1'
#
loop_
_entity.id
_entity.type
_entity.pdbx_description
1 polymer ?
#
loop_
_entity_poly.entity_id
_entity_poly.type
_entity_poly.pdbx_seq_one_letter_code
_entity_poly.pdbx_strand_id
1 'polypeptide(L)'
;EVICANRLDMIMAAVNAAIADAPSASEKLRRLFRALTEAGSELFFHERKLYDIAAVAARDKWPSTERYSERLLKLIESIVVEGRKAGEFERKTPLDEATLAIYMVMCPFINPVQLQYNLEAAPTAAVVLSSLILRSLAP
;
A
#
# COMPACT_ATOMS: atom_id res chain seq x y z
N GLU A 1 -18.72 -5.82 -9.02
CA GLU A 1 -17.39 -5.92 -9.65
C GLU A 1 -16.99 -4.63 -10.38
N VAL A 2 -17.86 -4.07 -11.18
CA VAL A 2 -17.55 -2.81 -11.89
C VAL A 2 -17.37 -1.65 -10.94
N ILE A 3 -18.24 -1.51 -9.96
CA ILE A 3 -18.16 -0.46 -8.94
C ILE A 3 -16.87 -0.60 -8.14
N CYS A 4 -16.54 -1.82 -7.74
CA CYS A 4 -15.32 -2.11 -7.00
C CYS A 4 -14.08 -1.78 -7.85
N ALA A 5 -14.04 -2.23 -9.10
CA ALA A 5 -12.93 -1.96 -10.02
C ALA A 5 -12.71 -0.45 -10.20
N ASN A 6 -13.77 0.31 -10.41
CA ASN A 6 -13.68 1.76 -10.58
C ASN A 6 -13.11 2.45 -9.35
N ARG A 7 -13.56 2.04 -8.17
CA ARG A 7 -13.05 2.65 -6.92
C ARG A 7 -11.58 2.30 -6.69
N LEU A 8 -11.19 1.06 -6.96
CA LEU A 8 -9.78 0.65 -6.83
C LEU A 8 -8.89 1.42 -7.81
N ASP A 9 -9.37 1.67 -9.03
CA ASP A 9 -8.66 2.50 -10.00
C ASP A 9 -8.49 3.94 -9.48
N MET A 10 -9.52 4.50 -8.87
CA MET A 10 -9.45 5.85 -8.28
C MET A 10 -8.45 5.91 -7.13
N ILE A 11 -8.41 4.90 -6.27
CA ILE A 11 -7.44 4.82 -5.17
C ILE A 11 -6.03 4.73 -5.74
N MET A 12 -5.81 3.89 -6.74
CA MET A 12 -4.49 3.74 -7.35
C MET A 12 -4.03 5.05 -8.00
N ALA A 13 -4.92 5.75 -8.68
CA ALA A 13 -4.60 7.05 -9.28
C ALA A 13 -4.23 8.09 -8.21
N ALA A 14 -4.96 8.14 -7.10
CA ALA A 14 -4.68 9.04 -5.99
C ALA A 14 -3.33 8.73 -5.33
N VAL A 15 -3.03 7.45 -5.15
CA VAL A 15 -1.76 6.99 -4.58
C VAL A 15 -0.59 7.37 -5.48
N ASN A 16 -0.72 7.12 -6.79
CA ASN A 16 0.32 7.50 -7.75
C ASN A 16 0.56 9.02 -7.75
N ALA A 17 -0.51 9.82 -7.67
CA ALA A 17 -0.38 11.27 -7.56
C ALA A 17 0.33 11.70 -6.27
N ALA A 18 0.04 11.04 -5.16
CA ALA A 18 0.65 11.35 -3.86
C ALA A 18 2.16 11.10 -3.83
N ILE A 19 2.66 10.13 -4.59
CA ILE A 19 4.07 9.77 -4.60
C ILE A 19 4.86 10.40 -5.76
N ALA A 20 4.18 10.93 -6.79
CA ALA A 20 4.81 11.37 -8.03
C ALA A 20 5.90 12.41 -7.83
N ASP A 21 5.71 13.35 -6.91
CA ASP A 21 6.65 14.45 -6.65
C ASP A 21 7.52 14.22 -5.41
N ALA A 22 7.53 13.02 -4.87
CA ALA A 22 8.35 12.71 -3.71
C ALA A 22 9.84 12.82 -4.06
N PRO A 23 10.67 13.41 -3.18
CA PRO A 23 12.07 13.69 -3.51
C PRO A 23 12.99 12.47 -3.49
N SER A 24 12.51 11.34 -2.97
CA SER A 24 13.33 10.13 -2.83
C SER A 24 12.46 8.89 -2.82
N ALA A 25 13.08 7.74 -3.03
CA ALA A 25 12.40 6.44 -2.92
C ALA A 25 11.90 6.20 -1.49
N SER A 26 12.68 6.60 -0.50
CA SER A 26 12.29 6.51 0.91
C SER A 26 11.01 7.29 1.19
N GLU A 27 10.92 8.51 0.67
CA GLU A 27 9.72 9.34 0.85
C GLU A 27 8.53 8.78 0.05
N LYS A 28 8.77 8.20 -1.11
CA LYS A 28 7.71 7.51 -1.87
C LYS A 28 7.10 6.38 -1.05
N LEU A 29 7.93 5.59 -0.38
CA LEU A 29 7.45 4.48 0.43
C LEU A 29 6.63 4.98 1.63
N ARG A 30 7.06 6.04 2.29
CA ARG A 30 6.31 6.66 3.38
C ARG A 30 4.95 7.15 2.92
N ARG A 31 4.92 7.87 1.81
CA ARG A 31 3.67 8.42 1.24
C ARG A 31 2.74 7.32 0.75
N LEU A 32 3.29 6.26 0.18
CA LEU A 32 2.51 5.11 -0.27
C LEU A 32 1.72 4.49 0.90
N PHE A 33 2.41 4.17 1.97
CA PHE A 33 1.77 3.54 3.13
C PHE A 33 0.69 4.45 3.72
N ARG A 34 1.03 5.72 3.92
CA ARG A 34 0.09 6.70 4.45
C ARG A 34 -1.14 6.87 3.55
N ALA A 35 -0.94 7.03 2.24
CA ALA A 35 -2.03 7.23 1.30
C ALA A 35 -2.97 6.02 1.26
N LEU A 36 -2.44 4.81 1.33
CA LEU A 36 -3.24 3.60 1.34
C LEU A 36 -4.08 3.47 2.61
N THR A 37 -3.49 3.75 3.77
CA THR A 37 -4.24 3.71 5.03
C THR A 37 -5.31 4.78 5.08
N GLU A 38 -5.02 5.98 4.61
CA GLU A 38 -5.98 7.07 4.55
C GLU A 38 -7.15 6.76 3.61
N ALA A 39 -6.86 6.19 2.43
CA ALA A 39 -7.90 5.81 1.47
C ALA A 39 -8.86 4.78 2.06
N GLY A 40 -8.34 3.76 2.72
CA GLY A 40 -9.16 2.73 3.36
C GLY A 40 -9.99 3.29 4.52
N SER A 41 -9.39 4.12 5.37
CA SER A 41 -10.08 4.74 6.50
C SER A 41 -11.19 5.68 6.02
N GLU A 42 -10.93 6.43 4.96
CA GLU A 42 -11.91 7.34 4.36
C GLU A 42 -13.13 6.57 3.87
N LEU A 43 -12.93 5.46 3.17
CA LEU A 43 -14.02 4.58 2.74
C LEU A 43 -14.81 4.07 3.94
N PHE A 44 -14.14 3.61 4.98
CA PHE A 44 -14.80 3.06 6.16
C PHE A 44 -15.69 4.09 6.86
N PHE A 45 -15.21 5.31 7.04
CA PHE A 45 -15.93 6.32 7.80
C PHE A 45 -16.96 7.10 6.97
N HIS A 46 -16.74 7.26 5.67
CA HIS A 46 -17.58 8.12 4.83
C HIS A 46 -18.35 7.38 3.74
N GLU A 47 -17.94 6.17 3.36
CA GLU A 47 -18.57 5.38 2.31
C GLU A 47 -18.59 3.90 2.71
N ARG A 48 -19.21 3.59 3.85
CA ARG A 48 -19.19 2.27 4.46
C ARG A 48 -19.74 1.17 3.54
N LYS A 49 -20.74 1.45 2.73
CA LYS A 49 -21.28 0.45 1.80
C LYS A 49 -20.25 0.04 0.76
N LEU A 50 -19.48 1.01 0.24
CA LEU A 50 -18.38 0.71 -0.67
C LEU A 50 -17.26 -0.04 0.05
N TYR A 51 -16.97 0.33 1.28
CA TYR A 51 -15.99 -0.40 2.09
C TYR A 51 -16.40 -1.86 2.27
N ASP A 52 -17.66 -2.13 2.60
CA ASP A 52 -18.16 -3.47 2.81
C ASP A 52 -18.07 -4.31 1.53
N ILE A 53 -18.37 -3.71 0.37
CA ILE A 53 -18.20 -4.37 -0.93
C ILE A 53 -16.73 -4.68 -1.18
N ALA A 54 -15.83 -3.73 -0.90
CA ALA A 54 -14.40 -3.94 -1.06
C ALA A 54 -13.88 -5.06 -0.15
N ALA A 55 -14.40 -5.16 1.07
CA ALA A 55 -14.01 -6.23 1.99
C ALA A 55 -14.46 -7.60 1.48
N VAL A 56 -15.68 -7.70 0.97
CA VAL A 56 -16.17 -8.96 0.34
C VAL A 56 -15.32 -9.31 -0.87
N ALA A 57 -15.04 -8.34 -1.73
CA ALA A 57 -14.22 -8.54 -2.93
C ALA A 57 -12.81 -9.03 -2.58
N ALA A 58 -12.20 -8.47 -1.55
CA ALA A 58 -10.88 -8.89 -1.08
C ALA A 58 -10.91 -10.29 -0.49
N ARG A 59 -11.91 -10.59 0.35
CA ARG A 59 -12.09 -11.91 0.96
C ARG A 59 -12.29 -13.00 -0.08
N ASP A 60 -13.15 -12.72 -1.07
CA ASP A 60 -13.55 -13.70 -2.08
C ASP A 60 -12.67 -13.63 -3.34
N LYS A 61 -11.63 -12.81 -3.33
CA LYS A 61 -10.64 -12.69 -4.39
C LYS A 61 -11.25 -12.40 -5.76
N TRP A 62 -12.08 -11.36 -5.82
CA TRP A 62 -12.64 -10.91 -7.08
C TRP A 62 -11.51 -10.48 -8.05
N PRO A 63 -11.71 -10.61 -9.36
CA PRO A 63 -10.67 -10.24 -10.34
C PRO A 63 -10.15 -8.81 -10.19
N SER A 64 -11.01 -7.84 -9.88
CA SER A 64 -10.59 -6.45 -9.63
C SER A 64 -9.63 -6.34 -8.46
N THR A 65 -9.89 -7.07 -7.37
CA THR A 65 -9.05 -7.08 -6.18
C THR A 65 -7.70 -7.73 -6.46
N GLU A 66 -7.69 -8.84 -7.19
CA GLU A 66 -6.44 -9.52 -7.57
C GLU A 66 -5.58 -8.62 -8.46
N ARG A 67 -6.17 -7.94 -9.44
CA ARG A 67 -5.46 -6.97 -10.29
C ARG A 67 -4.91 -5.81 -9.46
N TYR A 68 -5.68 -5.30 -8.53
CA TYR A 68 -5.25 -4.23 -7.64
C TYR A 68 -4.03 -4.65 -6.80
N SER A 69 -4.07 -5.84 -6.22
CA SER A 69 -2.95 -6.37 -5.44
C SER A 69 -1.69 -6.52 -6.29
N GLU A 70 -1.82 -7.00 -7.53
CA GLU A 70 -0.70 -7.11 -8.46
C GLU A 70 -0.11 -5.74 -8.81
N ARG A 71 -0.96 -4.76 -9.07
CA ARG A 71 -0.53 -3.38 -9.37
C ARG A 71 0.21 -2.78 -8.16
N LEU A 72 -0.29 -3.02 -6.97
CA LEU A 72 0.34 -2.53 -5.74
C LEU A 72 1.72 -3.17 -5.52
N LEU A 73 1.83 -4.49 -5.73
CA LEU A 73 3.12 -5.17 -5.65
C LEU A 73 4.12 -4.62 -6.66
N LYS A 74 3.68 -4.37 -7.90
CA LYS A 74 4.55 -3.76 -8.93
C LYS A 74 4.99 -2.36 -8.56
N LEU A 75 4.12 -1.58 -7.95
CA LEU A 75 4.45 -0.23 -7.49
C LEU A 75 5.49 -0.28 -6.38
N ILE A 76 5.33 -1.15 -5.40
CA ILE A 76 6.32 -1.34 -4.34
C ILE A 76 7.65 -1.77 -4.93
N GLU A 77 7.65 -2.75 -5.84
CA GLU A 77 8.84 -3.20 -6.53
C GLU A 77 9.57 -2.06 -7.22
N SER A 78 8.84 -1.22 -7.95
CA SER A 78 9.43 -0.08 -8.66
C SER A 78 10.10 0.91 -7.71
N ILE A 79 9.53 1.14 -6.54
CA ILE A 79 10.10 2.01 -5.51
C ILE A 79 11.39 1.40 -4.96
N VAL A 80 11.41 0.10 -4.69
CA VAL A 80 12.62 -0.58 -4.21
C VAL A 80 13.73 -0.52 -5.26
N VAL A 81 13.40 -0.77 -6.53
CA VAL A 81 14.37 -0.67 -7.64
C VAL A 81 14.94 0.75 -7.74
N GLU A 82 14.08 1.76 -7.68
CA GLU A 82 14.51 3.16 -7.71
C GLU A 82 15.48 3.48 -6.56
N GLY A 83 15.13 3.05 -5.34
CA GLY A 83 15.97 3.27 -4.17
C GLY A 83 17.32 2.56 -4.26
N ARG A 84 17.34 1.35 -4.83
CA ARG A 84 18.59 0.62 -5.06
C ARG A 84 19.48 1.35 -6.08
N LYS A 85 18.91 1.84 -7.16
CA LYS A 85 19.64 2.61 -8.18
C LYS A 85 20.21 3.90 -7.63
N ALA A 86 19.48 4.56 -6.75
CA ALA A 86 19.90 5.80 -6.11
C ALA A 86 20.86 5.62 -4.93
N GLY A 87 21.14 4.38 -4.55
CA GLY A 87 21.99 4.08 -3.39
C GLY A 87 21.29 4.26 -2.04
N GLU A 88 19.98 4.45 -2.02
CA GLU A 88 19.21 4.58 -0.78
C GLU A 88 18.95 3.25 -0.10
N PHE A 89 18.84 2.16 -0.89
CA PHE A 89 18.47 0.83 -0.39
C PHE A 89 19.54 -0.19 -0.67
N GLU A 90 19.67 -1.17 0.25
CA GLU A 90 20.59 -2.30 0.09
C GLU A 90 20.16 -3.18 -1.08
N ARG A 91 21.09 -3.99 -1.59
CA ARG A 91 20.88 -4.84 -2.77
C ARG A 91 21.05 -6.34 -2.48
N LYS A 92 21.17 -6.71 -1.20
CA LYS A 92 21.46 -8.09 -0.82
C LYS A 92 20.22 -8.96 -0.78
N THR A 93 19.10 -8.40 -0.34
CA THR A 93 17.82 -9.12 -0.27
C THR A 93 17.27 -9.32 -1.68
N PRO A 94 16.83 -10.52 -2.05
CA PRO A 94 16.16 -10.72 -3.35
C PRO A 94 15.01 -9.72 -3.52
N LEU A 95 14.88 -9.16 -4.71
CA LEU A 95 13.90 -8.09 -4.98
C LEU A 95 12.46 -8.53 -4.69
N ASP A 96 12.09 -9.72 -5.13
CA ASP A 96 10.77 -10.29 -4.90
C ASP A 96 10.47 -10.48 -3.40
N GLU A 97 11.47 -10.92 -2.64
CA GLU A 97 11.34 -11.10 -1.19
C GLU A 97 11.15 -9.77 -0.48
N ALA A 98 11.95 -8.75 -0.82
CA ALA A 98 11.83 -7.42 -0.25
C ALA A 98 10.45 -6.81 -0.54
N THR A 99 10.01 -6.93 -1.79
CA THR A 99 8.71 -6.42 -2.23
C THR A 99 7.56 -7.07 -1.47
N LEU A 100 7.58 -8.39 -1.38
CA LEU A 100 6.54 -9.14 -0.67
C LEU A 100 6.52 -8.82 0.82
N ALA A 101 7.69 -8.73 1.45
CA ALA A 101 7.78 -8.41 2.87
C ALA A 101 7.18 -7.04 3.17
N ILE A 102 7.47 -6.03 2.38
CA ILE A 102 6.90 -4.68 2.52
C ILE A 102 5.37 -4.75 2.39
N TYR A 103 4.89 -5.42 1.37
CA TYR A 103 3.45 -5.58 1.15
C TYR A 103 2.77 -6.25 2.35
N MET A 104 3.35 -7.34 2.85
CA MET A 104 2.78 -8.08 3.98
C MET A 104 2.74 -7.26 5.27
N VAL A 105 3.73 -6.39 5.49
CA VAL A 105 3.72 -5.48 6.64
C VAL A 105 2.58 -4.47 6.54
N MET A 106 2.27 -4.02 5.34
CA MET A 106 1.18 -3.06 5.11
C MET A 106 -0.21 -3.68 5.24
N CYS A 107 -0.38 -4.94 4.88
CA CYS A 107 -1.69 -5.60 4.73
C CYS A 107 -2.66 -5.40 5.91
N PRO A 108 -2.26 -5.54 7.19
CA PRO A 108 -3.20 -5.35 8.30
C PRO A 108 -3.84 -3.97 8.35
N PHE A 109 -3.22 -2.99 7.70
CA PHE A 109 -3.62 -1.58 7.76
C PHE A 109 -4.13 -1.03 6.43
N ILE A 110 -4.11 -1.84 5.35
CA ILE A 110 -4.58 -1.42 4.02
C ILE A 110 -5.62 -2.37 3.43
N ASN A 111 -5.59 -3.65 3.78
CA ASN A 111 -6.56 -4.63 3.30
C ASN A 111 -7.90 -4.40 4.01
N PRO A 112 -9.02 -4.22 3.30
CA PRO A 112 -10.28 -3.88 3.95
C PRO A 112 -10.81 -4.94 4.91
N VAL A 113 -10.45 -6.22 4.73
CA VAL A 113 -10.85 -7.28 5.66
C VAL A 113 -10.20 -7.07 7.04
N GLN A 114 -8.95 -6.61 7.05
CA GLN A 114 -8.15 -6.45 8.27
C GLN A 114 -8.23 -5.04 8.84
N LEU A 115 -8.25 -4.03 7.97
CA LEU A 115 -8.20 -2.63 8.38
C LEU A 115 -9.33 -2.26 9.34
N GLN A 116 -10.53 -2.80 9.16
CA GLN A 116 -11.68 -2.49 10.01
C GLN A 116 -11.42 -2.77 11.50
N TYR A 117 -10.49 -3.67 11.80
CA TYR A 117 -10.11 -3.99 13.17
C TYR A 117 -8.88 -3.21 13.65
N ASN A 118 -8.26 -2.43 12.76
CA ASN A 118 -7.00 -1.73 13.01
C ASN A 118 -7.08 -0.23 12.70
N LEU A 119 -8.27 0.32 12.54
CA LEU A 119 -8.48 1.72 12.14
C LEU A 119 -7.81 2.71 13.08
N GLU A 120 -7.90 2.48 14.38
CA GLU A 120 -7.32 3.37 15.38
C GLU A 120 -5.79 3.37 15.30
N ALA A 121 -5.19 2.21 15.06
CA ALA A 121 -3.74 2.06 14.99
C ALA A 121 -3.15 2.49 13.65
N ALA A 122 -3.94 2.53 12.58
CA ALA A 122 -3.43 2.69 11.22
C ALA A 122 -2.57 3.95 11.00
N PRO A 123 -2.94 5.15 11.48
CA PRO A 123 -2.08 6.33 11.29
C PRO A 123 -0.71 6.17 11.93
N THR A 124 -0.65 5.66 13.14
CA THR A 124 0.61 5.40 13.85
C THR A 124 1.41 4.30 13.17
N ALA A 125 0.74 3.22 12.76
CA ALA A 125 1.38 2.11 12.05
C ALA A 125 2.04 2.58 10.76
N ALA A 126 1.39 3.44 9.98
CA ALA A 126 1.95 3.97 8.73
C ALA A 126 3.28 4.69 8.98
N VAL A 127 3.42 5.42 10.08
CA VAL A 127 4.64 6.13 10.44
C VAL A 127 5.70 5.17 10.99
N VAL A 128 5.34 4.38 12.00
CA VAL A 128 6.27 3.52 12.74
C VAL A 128 6.80 2.39 11.85
N LEU A 129 5.93 1.73 11.12
CA LEU A 129 6.31 0.61 10.26
C LEU A 129 7.08 1.08 9.03
N SER A 130 6.72 2.23 8.45
CA SER A 130 7.53 2.82 7.36
C SER A 130 8.95 3.07 7.84
N SER A 131 9.13 3.61 9.03
CA SER A 131 10.45 3.86 9.59
C SER A 131 11.25 2.57 9.78
N LEU A 132 10.61 1.52 10.29
CA LEU A 132 11.26 0.22 10.46
C LEU A 132 11.65 -0.39 9.12
N ILE A 133 10.75 -0.37 8.15
CA ILE A 133 11.01 -0.85 6.79
C ILE A 133 12.24 -0.13 6.21
N LEU A 134 12.27 1.19 6.31
CA LEU A 134 13.35 1.99 5.74
C LEU A 134 14.69 1.72 6.42
N ARG A 135 14.70 1.48 7.74
CA ARG A 135 15.91 1.06 8.43
C ARG A 135 16.39 -0.31 7.94
N SER A 136 15.45 -1.22 7.70
CA SER A 136 15.76 -2.56 7.19
C SER A 136 16.31 -2.51 5.77
N LEU A 137 15.91 -1.52 4.96
CA LEU A 137 16.36 -1.35 3.59
C LEU A 137 17.67 -0.56 3.48
N ALA A 138 18.14 0.05 4.56
CA ALA A 138 19.35 0.87 4.55
C ALA A 138 20.57 0.05 4.12
N PRO A 139 21.46 0.65 3.29
CA PRO A 139 22.64 -0.05 2.80
C PRO A 139 23.62 -0.42 3.89
#